data_6cd554ed0c57f7961a18f8a6894885d7
#
_entry.id   6cd554ed0c57f7961a18f8a6894885d7
#
_cell.length_a   1.000
_cell.length_b   1.000
_cell.length_c   1.000
_cell.angle_alpha   90.00
_cell.angle_beta   90.00
_cell.angle_gamma   90.00
#
_symmetry.space_group_name_H-M   'P 1'
#
loop_
_entity.id
_entity.type
_entity.pdbx_description
1 polymer ?
#
loop_
_entity_poly.entity_id
_entity_poly.type
_entity_poly.pdbx_seq_one_letter_code
_entity_poly.pdbx_strand_id
1 'polypeptide(L)'
;MFTHKYNNIISVENLLSTWERFLKGKRGKKDVMIFQSKFSDNILALHKELVGRSYVHGAYSAFNVSDPKPRNIHKAEVRDRLLHHLIYKELYWYFDTRFIHDSYSCRKDKGTHKALDRFREFAGKVSKNNTRTCYVLKCDIRKFFSSIDHETLHIILKRHIEDPEMHWLIGQVVSSFHTTRVGVGLPLGNLTSQLLVNIYMHEFDMFVKQELRVKYYLRYADDFAVLSDDRKYLEEILIKMEEFLKTKLKLSLHEDKVYIKTYATGVDFLGWVHFPYHRQIRTTTKHKVVRNLKGYPKPETVSSYRGLLEHGDTYDLRRRTGLQPL
;
A
#
# COMPACT_ATOMS: atom_id res chain seq x y z
N MET A 1 -10.73 0.05 21.38
CA MET A 1 -11.51 -1.02 20.75
C MET A 1 -12.38 -0.43 19.65
N PHE A 2 -12.62 -1.14 18.55
CA PHE A 2 -13.56 -0.73 17.50
C PHE A 2 -14.99 -0.94 18.00
N THR A 3 -15.82 0.11 17.99
CA THR A 3 -17.13 0.13 18.69
C THR A 3 -18.34 0.16 17.74
N HIS A 4 -18.13 0.24 16.43
CA HIS A 4 -19.25 0.27 15.49
C HIS A 4 -19.93 -1.09 15.45
N LYS A 5 -21.26 -1.10 15.61
CA LYS A 5 -22.07 -2.32 15.58
C LYS A 5 -22.33 -2.75 14.15
N TYR A 6 -22.26 -4.05 13.90
CA TYR A 6 -22.48 -4.65 12.57
C TYR A 6 -23.77 -4.19 11.91
N ASN A 7 -24.91 -4.21 12.61
CA ASN A 7 -26.19 -3.82 12.05
C ASN A 7 -26.23 -2.37 11.53
N ASN A 8 -25.50 -1.45 12.19
CA ASN A 8 -25.39 -0.08 11.72
C ASN A 8 -24.50 0.01 10.47
N ILE A 9 -23.45 -0.81 10.43
CA ILE A 9 -22.52 -0.85 9.30
C ILE A 9 -23.24 -1.32 8.03
N ILE A 10 -24.05 -2.37 8.11
CA ILE A 10 -24.72 -2.97 6.97
C ILE A 10 -26.05 -2.33 6.60
N SER A 11 -26.51 -1.30 7.33
CA SER A 11 -27.81 -0.64 7.07
C SER A 11 -27.93 -0.16 5.62
N VAL A 12 -29.15 -0.10 5.12
CA VAL A 12 -29.44 0.36 3.75
C VAL A 12 -28.91 1.79 3.56
N GLU A 13 -29.12 2.68 4.52
CA GLU A 13 -28.64 4.07 4.50
C GLU A 13 -27.11 4.12 4.36
N ASN A 14 -26.41 3.24 5.07
CA ASN A 14 -24.95 3.21 5.01
C ASN A 14 -24.45 2.62 3.68
N LEU A 15 -25.15 1.64 3.11
CA LEU A 15 -24.90 1.10 1.76
C LEU A 15 -25.10 2.18 0.70
N LEU A 16 -26.19 2.96 0.76
CA LEU A 16 -26.48 4.07 -0.14
C LEU A 16 -25.40 5.17 -0.06
N SER A 17 -25.07 5.61 1.14
CA SER A 17 -23.98 6.60 1.38
C SER A 17 -22.63 6.10 0.84
N THR A 18 -22.36 4.80 0.98
CA THR A 18 -21.13 4.18 0.47
C THR A 18 -21.14 4.10 -1.04
N TRP A 19 -22.29 3.82 -1.67
CA TRP A 19 -22.44 3.81 -3.12
C TRP A 19 -22.12 5.18 -3.75
N GLU A 20 -22.61 6.26 -3.19
CA GLU A 20 -22.30 7.60 -3.68
C GLU A 20 -20.81 7.88 -3.70
N ARG A 21 -20.08 7.47 -2.65
CA ARG A 21 -18.62 7.57 -2.58
C ARG A 21 -17.94 6.67 -3.61
N PHE A 22 -18.43 5.44 -3.77
CA PHE A 22 -17.93 4.47 -4.74
C PHE A 22 -18.03 4.99 -6.18
N LEU A 23 -19.10 5.71 -6.53
CA LEU A 23 -19.35 6.24 -7.87
C LEU A 23 -18.34 7.30 -8.32
N LYS A 24 -17.61 7.95 -7.40
CA LYS A 24 -16.63 9.01 -7.76
C LYS A 24 -15.60 8.47 -8.75
N GLY A 25 -15.58 9.06 -9.97
CA GLY A 25 -14.71 8.67 -11.07
C GLY A 25 -15.02 7.30 -11.73
N LYS A 26 -16.19 6.70 -11.44
CA LYS A 26 -16.57 5.38 -11.95
C LYS A 26 -17.92 5.32 -12.68
N ARG A 27 -18.70 6.41 -12.71
CA ARG A 27 -20.06 6.43 -13.30
C ARG A 27 -20.13 5.91 -14.73
N GLY A 28 -19.13 6.20 -15.58
CA GLY A 28 -19.07 5.76 -16.97
C GLY A 28 -18.48 4.36 -17.19
N LYS A 29 -18.19 3.59 -16.14
CA LYS A 29 -17.70 2.21 -16.30
C LYS A 29 -18.86 1.27 -16.58
N LYS A 30 -18.74 0.45 -17.64
CA LYS A 30 -19.82 -0.45 -18.12
C LYS A 30 -20.40 -1.34 -17.01
N ASP A 31 -19.55 -1.97 -16.21
CA ASP A 31 -19.97 -2.82 -15.09
C ASP A 31 -20.73 -2.03 -14.00
N VAL A 32 -20.33 -0.80 -13.74
CA VAL A 32 -21.03 0.07 -12.78
C VAL A 32 -22.38 0.52 -13.31
N MET A 33 -22.47 0.85 -14.62
CA MET A 33 -23.75 1.21 -15.26
C MET A 33 -24.73 0.03 -15.22
N ILE A 34 -24.28 -1.20 -15.49
CA ILE A 34 -25.11 -2.41 -15.40
C ILE A 34 -25.62 -2.62 -13.96
N PHE A 35 -24.77 -2.45 -12.95
CA PHE A 35 -25.20 -2.54 -11.55
C PHE A 35 -26.23 -1.44 -11.22
N GLN A 36 -26.01 -0.23 -11.72
CA GLN A 36 -26.88 0.92 -11.47
C GLN A 36 -28.25 0.79 -12.13
N SER A 37 -28.39 0.09 -13.26
CA SER A 37 -29.71 -0.12 -13.92
C SER A 37 -30.69 -0.92 -13.07
N LYS A 38 -30.21 -1.73 -12.12
CA LYS A 38 -31.01 -2.50 -11.13
C LYS A 38 -30.62 -2.14 -9.69
N PHE A 39 -30.37 -0.85 -9.46
CA PHE A 39 -29.72 -0.39 -8.24
C PHE A 39 -30.46 -0.78 -6.95
N SER A 40 -31.76 -0.50 -6.88
CA SER A 40 -32.57 -0.79 -5.69
C SER A 40 -32.57 -2.28 -5.37
N ASP A 41 -32.82 -3.12 -6.39
CA ASP A 41 -32.83 -4.57 -6.22
C ASP A 41 -31.47 -5.10 -5.74
N ASN A 42 -30.38 -4.60 -6.34
CA ASN A 42 -29.02 -5.00 -5.98
C ASN A 42 -28.64 -4.60 -4.55
N ILE A 43 -29.05 -3.41 -4.10
CA ILE A 43 -28.79 -2.95 -2.73
C ILE A 43 -29.60 -3.75 -1.71
N LEU A 44 -30.90 -3.94 -1.97
CA LEU A 44 -31.76 -4.69 -1.07
C LEU A 44 -31.37 -6.17 -1.00
N ALA A 45 -30.97 -6.77 -2.11
CA ALA A 45 -30.44 -8.14 -2.15
C ALA A 45 -29.15 -8.24 -1.31
N LEU A 46 -28.18 -7.33 -1.50
CA LEU A 46 -26.95 -7.30 -0.72
C LEU A 46 -27.24 -7.12 0.77
N HIS A 47 -28.13 -6.18 1.13
CA HIS A 47 -28.53 -5.97 2.51
C HIS A 47 -29.14 -7.23 3.14
N LYS A 48 -30.06 -7.89 2.42
CA LYS A 48 -30.69 -9.15 2.86
C LYS A 48 -29.65 -10.26 3.09
N GLU A 49 -28.69 -10.41 2.17
CA GLU A 49 -27.59 -11.37 2.31
C GLU A 49 -26.73 -11.08 3.55
N LEU A 50 -26.43 -9.80 3.83
CA LEU A 50 -25.64 -9.38 5.00
C LEU A 50 -26.39 -9.62 6.30
N VAL A 51 -27.68 -9.24 6.39
CA VAL A 51 -28.54 -9.50 7.56
C VAL A 51 -28.68 -11.00 7.82
N GLY A 52 -28.93 -11.78 6.76
CA GLY A 52 -29.08 -13.24 6.83
C GLY A 52 -27.76 -14.00 6.98
N ARG A 53 -26.62 -13.33 6.99
CA ARG A 53 -25.26 -13.94 7.00
C ARG A 53 -25.06 -14.99 5.90
N SER A 54 -25.75 -14.81 4.78
CA SER A 54 -25.66 -15.66 3.59
C SER A 54 -24.77 -15.06 2.49
N TYR A 55 -24.17 -13.91 2.74
CA TYR A 55 -23.26 -13.27 1.78
C TYR A 55 -22.06 -14.18 1.48
N VAL A 56 -21.86 -14.40 0.18
CA VAL A 56 -20.67 -15.05 -0.38
C VAL A 56 -20.04 -14.10 -1.37
N HIS A 57 -18.73 -13.88 -1.24
CA HIS A 57 -18.00 -13.04 -2.18
C HIS A 57 -17.95 -13.67 -3.57
N GLY A 58 -18.20 -12.89 -4.61
CA GLY A 58 -18.16 -13.32 -6.01
C GLY A 58 -16.74 -13.56 -6.53
N ALA A 59 -16.65 -13.98 -7.78
CA ALA A 59 -15.39 -14.25 -8.44
C ALA A 59 -14.59 -12.97 -8.76
N TYR A 60 -13.29 -13.11 -8.93
CA TYR A 60 -12.41 -12.05 -9.39
C TYR A 60 -12.15 -12.15 -10.89
N SER A 61 -12.18 -11.03 -11.58
CA SER A 61 -11.67 -10.90 -12.94
C SER A 61 -10.19 -10.51 -12.88
N ALA A 62 -9.31 -11.42 -13.33
CA ALA A 62 -7.87 -11.17 -13.32
C ALA A 62 -7.41 -10.51 -14.62
N PHE A 63 -6.54 -9.52 -14.55
CA PHE A 63 -5.87 -8.90 -15.69
C PHE A 63 -4.48 -8.39 -15.34
N ASN A 64 -3.60 -8.35 -16.33
CA ASN A 64 -2.23 -7.90 -16.14
C ASN A 64 -2.09 -6.42 -16.44
N VAL A 65 -1.39 -5.70 -15.54
CA VAL A 65 -0.93 -4.33 -15.74
C VAL A 65 0.59 -4.37 -15.82
N SER A 66 1.15 -3.80 -16.89
CA SER A 66 2.60 -3.86 -17.15
C SER A 66 3.37 -2.62 -16.66
N ASP A 67 2.68 -1.56 -16.26
CA ASP A 67 3.27 -0.29 -15.88
C ASP A 67 3.00 0.05 -14.40
N PRO A 68 4.01 0.43 -13.60
CA PRO A 68 5.46 0.48 -13.86
C PRO A 68 6.16 -0.89 -13.85
N LYS A 69 5.54 -1.90 -13.25
CA LYS A 69 6.01 -3.30 -13.19
C LYS A 69 4.86 -4.23 -13.52
N PRO A 70 5.10 -5.40 -14.10
CA PRO A 70 4.06 -6.41 -14.30
C PRO A 70 3.39 -6.77 -12.99
N ARG A 71 2.06 -6.67 -12.95
CA ARG A 71 1.23 -7.04 -11.80
C ARG A 71 -0.03 -7.72 -12.30
N ASN A 72 -0.40 -8.80 -11.66
CA ASN A 72 -1.70 -9.42 -11.85
C ASN A 72 -2.70 -8.76 -10.89
N ILE A 73 -3.70 -8.09 -11.44
CA ILE A 73 -4.74 -7.38 -10.69
C ILE A 73 -6.00 -8.24 -10.68
N HIS A 74 -6.59 -8.39 -9.50
CA HIS A 74 -7.81 -9.16 -9.28
C HIS A 74 -8.95 -8.20 -8.97
N LYS A 75 -9.79 -7.92 -9.97
CA LYS A 75 -10.92 -7.00 -9.84
C LYS A 75 -12.15 -7.77 -9.38
N ALA A 76 -12.68 -7.43 -8.22
CA ALA A 76 -13.96 -7.95 -7.73
C ALA A 76 -15.15 -7.38 -8.51
N GLU A 77 -16.32 -8.02 -8.44
CA GLU A 77 -17.57 -7.54 -8.98
C GLU A 77 -18.02 -6.23 -8.32
N VAL A 78 -18.96 -5.52 -8.92
CA VAL A 78 -19.41 -4.20 -8.41
C VAL A 78 -20.02 -4.32 -7.02
N ARG A 79 -20.83 -5.36 -6.78
CA ARG A 79 -21.42 -5.67 -5.48
C ARG A 79 -20.35 -5.79 -4.39
N ASP A 80 -19.34 -6.59 -4.66
CA ASP A 80 -18.28 -6.87 -3.70
C ASP A 80 -17.36 -5.66 -3.51
N ARG A 81 -17.09 -4.90 -4.59
CA ARG A 81 -16.35 -3.64 -4.47
C ARG A 81 -17.08 -2.60 -3.62
N LEU A 82 -18.42 -2.56 -3.69
CA LEU A 82 -19.21 -1.73 -2.78
C LEU A 82 -19.02 -2.15 -1.34
N LEU A 83 -19.04 -3.46 -1.05
CA LEU A 83 -18.79 -4.00 0.27
C LEU A 83 -17.35 -3.70 0.74
N HIS A 84 -16.36 -3.82 -0.14
CA HIS A 84 -14.98 -3.42 0.16
C HIS A 84 -14.88 -1.93 0.55
N HIS A 85 -15.64 -1.06 -0.13
CA HIS A 85 -15.71 0.36 0.24
C HIS A 85 -16.39 0.58 1.59
N LEU A 86 -17.43 -0.19 1.90
CA LEU A 86 -18.11 -0.15 3.19
C LEU A 86 -17.17 -0.54 4.33
N ILE A 87 -16.54 -1.71 4.25
CA ILE A 87 -15.58 -2.19 5.24
C ILE A 87 -14.43 -1.20 5.42
N TYR A 88 -13.86 -0.70 4.31
CA TYR A 88 -12.79 0.29 4.35
C TYR A 88 -13.23 1.58 5.06
N LYS A 89 -14.41 2.12 4.73
CA LYS A 89 -14.96 3.34 5.33
C LYS A 89 -15.05 3.22 6.85
N GLU A 90 -15.53 2.08 7.34
CA GLU A 90 -15.75 1.85 8.76
C GLU A 90 -14.44 1.62 9.53
N LEU A 91 -13.52 0.84 8.97
CA LEU A 91 -12.28 0.47 9.66
C LEU A 91 -11.16 1.49 9.50
N TYR A 92 -11.14 2.27 8.41
CA TYR A 92 -9.98 3.09 8.06
C TYR A 92 -9.56 4.05 9.17
N TRP A 93 -10.48 4.87 9.68
CA TRP A 93 -10.15 5.88 10.68
C TRP A 93 -9.72 5.29 12.02
N TYR A 94 -10.32 4.19 12.40
CA TYR A 94 -9.94 3.46 13.60
C TYR A 94 -8.49 2.97 13.54
N PHE A 95 -8.07 2.40 12.41
CA PHE A 95 -6.71 1.89 12.26
C PHE A 95 -5.71 2.99 11.90
N ASP A 96 -6.08 3.97 11.07
CA ASP A 96 -5.16 5.03 10.63
C ASP A 96 -4.60 5.85 11.79
N THR A 97 -5.39 6.11 12.83
CA THR A 97 -4.95 6.81 14.04
C THR A 97 -3.96 6.00 14.90
N ARG A 98 -3.88 4.69 14.68
CA ARG A 98 -2.97 3.78 15.40
C ARG A 98 -1.69 3.50 14.65
N PHE A 99 -1.70 3.63 13.33
CA PHE A 99 -0.49 3.42 12.54
C PHE A 99 0.60 4.42 12.91
N ILE A 100 1.85 3.97 12.91
CA ILE A 100 2.98 4.86 13.12
C ILE A 100 2.95 6.04 12.14
N HIS A 101 3.48 7.19 12.57
CA HIS A 101 3.52 8.37 11.71
C HIS A 101 4.22 8.09 10.38
N ASP A 102 5.31 7.34 10.39
CA ASP A 102 6.19 7.11 9.24
C ASP A 102 5.83 5.86 8.40
N SER A 103 4.55 5.47 8.38
CA SER A 103 3.93 4.55 7.41
C SER A 103 3.16 5.36 6.36
N TYR A 104 3.46 5.15 5.07
CA TYR A 104 3.06 6.10 4.00
C TYR A 104 2.16 5.54 2.92
N SER A 105 2.10 4.21 2.72
CA SER A 105 1.32 3.61 1.64
C SER A 105 -0.17 3.56 1.97
N CYS A 106 -1.01 3.92 0.98
CA CYS A 106 -2.48 3.78 1.06
C CYS A 106 -3.12 4.47 2.28
N ARG A 107 -2.55 5.58 2.71
CA ARG A 107 -3.06 6.42 3.79
C ARG A 107 -3.38 7.82 3.28
N LYS A 108 -4.46 8.40 3.83
CA LYS A 108 -4.86 9.78 3.50
C LYS A 108 -3.75 10.75 3.95
N ASP A 109 -3.51 11.76 3.14
CA ASP A 109 -2.50 12.81 3.39
C ASP A 109 -1.06 12.30 3.56
N LYS A 110 -0.77 11.07 3.10
CA LYS A 110 0.55 10.44 3.04
C LYS A 110 0.97 10.25 1.57
N GLY A 111 1.52 9.13 1.19
CA GLY A 111 1.87 8.80 -0.19
C GLY A 111 3.36 8.92 -0.49
N THR A 112 3.71 8.69 -1.77
CA THR A 112 5.09 8.52 -2.22
C THR A 112 5.94 9.77 -1.96
N HIS A 113 5.44 10.97 -2.29
CA HIS A 113 6.22 12.21 -2.16
C HIS A 113 6.56 12.51 -0.71
N LYS A 114 5.60 12.40 0.20
CA LYS A 114 5.85 12.59 1.64
C LYS A 114 6.82 11.55 2.22
N ALA A 115 6.77 10.30 1.71
CA ALA A 115 7.74 9.29 2.10
C ALA A 115 9.16 9.63 1.63
N LEU A 116 9.31 10.12 0.40
CA LEU A 116 10.60 10.57 -0.16
C LEU A 116 11.18 11.76 0.61
N ASP A 117 10.35 12.73 0.96
CA ASP A 117 10.76 13.91 1.73
C ASP A 117 11.16 13.52 3.16
N ARG A 118 10.41 12.61 3.79
CA ARG A 118 10.76 12.07 5.11
C ARG A 118 12.05 11.27 5.10
N PHE A 119 12.28 10.48 4.06
CA PHE A 119 13.54 9.77 3.88
C PHE A 119 14.73 10.74 3.84
N ARG A 120 14.62 11.82 3.06
CA ARG A 120 15.63 12.88 2.98
C ARG A 120 15.84 13.58 4.31
N GLU A 121 14.74 13.90 5.02
CA GLU A 121 14.81 14.50 6.37
C GLU A 121 15.59 13.59 7.35
N PHE A 122 15.28 12.29 7.35
CA PHE A 122 16.00 11.34 8.20
C PHE A 122 17.48 11.24 7.84
N ALA A 123 17.79 11.17 6.55
CA ALA A 123 19.19 11.17 6.09
C ALA A 123 19.94 12.42 6.54
N GLY A 124 19.34 13.61 6.44
CA GLY A 124 19.90 14.86 6.94
C GLY A 124 20.14 14.85 8.45
N LYS A 125 19.18 14.33 9.23
CA LYS A 125 19.33 14.23 10.70
C LYS A 125 20.44 13.27 11.11
N VAL A 126 20.50 12.07 10.49
CA VAL A 126 21.51 11.06 10.79
C VAL A 126 22.90 11.53 10.37
N SER A 127 23.02 12.11 9.17
CA SER A 127 24.29 12.60 8.65
C SER A 127 24.73 13.96 9.22
N LYS A 128 23.95 14.56 10.11
CA LYS A 128 24.15 15.95 10.58
C LYS A 128 24.38 16.91 9.41
N ASN A 129 23.41 16.97 8.50
CA ASN A 129 23.46 17.75 7.27
C ASN A 129 24.66 17.39 6.37
N ASN A 130 24.90 16.10 6.18
CA ASN A 130 25.94 15.52 5.32
C ASN A 130 27.39 15.72 5.82
N THR A 131 27.60 16.04 7.10
CA THR A 131 28.92 16.12 7.72
C THR A 131 29.42 14.80 8.28
N ARG A 132 28.52 13.80 8.46
CA ARG A 132 28.84 12.46 8.95
C ARG A 132 28.30 11.39 8.01
N THR A 133 28.88 10.20 8.08
CA THR A 133 28.37 9.04 7.34
C THR A 133 26.99 8.67 7.84
N CYS A 134 26.06 8.49 6.90
CA CYS A 134 24.74 7.90 7.15
C CYS A 134 24.67 6.59 6.38
N TYR A 135 24.41 5.50 7.08
CA TYR A 135 24.10 4.19 6.50
C TYR A 135 22.60 4.02 6.40
N VAL A 136 22.18 3.36 5.34
CA VAL A 136 20.76 3.04 5.10
C VAL A 136 20.63 1.54 4.91
N LEU A 137 19.91 0.92 5.82
CA LEU A 137 19.38 -0.43 5.65
C LEU A 137 18.08 -0.31 4.86
N LYS A 138 18.05 -0.92 3.69
CA LYS A 138 16.90 -0.99 2.79
C LYS A 138 16.40 -2.41 2.71
N CYS A 139 15.09 -2.62 2.87
CA CYS A 139 14.44 -3.92 2.82
C CYS A 139 13.17 -3.87 1.97
N ASP A 140 12.83 -5.02 1.40
CA ASP A 140 11.59 -5.25 0.61
C ASP A 140 11.05 -6.64 0.98
N ILE A 141 9.76 -6.77 1.20
CA ILE A 141 9.15 -8.06 1.55
C ILE A 141 8.85 -8.84 0.27
N ARG A 142 9.26 -10.10 0.24
CA ARG A 142 9.07 -10.99 -0.90
C ARG A 142 7.59 -11.30 -1.10
N LYS A 143 7.07 -11.09 -2.32
CA LYS A 143 5.69 -11.42 -2.72
C LYS A 143 4.63 -10.97 -1.70
N PHE A 144 4.74 -9.77 -1.16
CA PHE A 144 4.04 -9.27 0.02
C PHE A 144 2.54 -9.62 0.04
N PHE A 145 1.73 -9.13 -0.90
CA PHE A 145 0.29 -9.41 -0.94
C PHE A 145 -0.04 -10.90 -1.02
N SER A 146 0.75 -11.67 -1.74
CA SER A 146 0.55 -13.11 -1.90
C SER A 146 1.09 -13.94 -0.74
N SER A 147 1.72 -13.31 0.25
CA SER A 147 2.29 -13.99 1.43
C SER A 147 1.51 -13.72 2.72
N ILE A 148 0.47 -12.89 2.68
CA ILE A 148 -0.33 -12.60 3.87
C ILE A 148 -1.06 -13.86 4.35
N ASP A 149 -0.76 -14.30 5.56
CA ASP A 149 -1.39 -15.45 6.20
C ASP A 149 -2.73 -15.02 6.81
N HIS A 150 -3.82 -15.68 6.40
CA HIS A 150 -5.18 -15.31 6.82
C HIS A 150 -5.40 -15.53 8.32
N GLU A 151 -4.87 -16.62 8.88
CA GLU A 151 -5.01 -16.93 10.29
C GLU A 151 -4.34 -15.85 11.15
N THR A 152 -3.10 -15.48 10.82
CA THR A 152 -2.38 -14.40 11.49
C THR A 152 -3.13 -13.07 11.36
N LEU A 153 -3.68 -12.76 10.18
CA LEU A 153 -4.49 -11.56 9.99
C LEU A 153 -5.74 -11.56 10.87
N HIS A 154 -6.44 -12.70 10.96
CA HIS A 154 -7.61 -12.82 11.84
C HIS A 154 -7.25 -12.67 13.31
N ILE A 155 -6.13 -13.22 13.76
CA ILE A 155 -5.64 -13.05 15.14
C ILE A 155 -5.36 -11.56 15.43
N ILE A 156 -4.74 -10.84 14.50
CA ILE A 156 -4.48 -9.40 14.64
C ILE A 156 -5.79 -8.64 14.72
N LEU A 157 -6.73 -8.89 13.82
CA LEU A 157 -8.03 -8.21 13.79
C LEU A 157 -8.85 -8.44 15.05
N LYS A 158 -8.82 -9.65 15.63
CA LYS A 158 -9.53 -10.00 16.88
C LYS A 158 -9.09 -9.16 18.09
N ARG A 159 -7.88 -8.65 18.10
CA ARG A 159 -7.40 -7.75 19.18
C ARG A 159 -8.03 -6.37 19.12
N HIS A 160 -8.62 -5.99 17.99
CA HIS A 160 -9.15 -4.65 17.74
C HIS A 160 -10.67 -4.61 17.57
N ILE A 161 -11.25 -5.67 17.05
CA ILE A 161 -12.67 -5.79 16.73
C ILE A 161 -13.25 -6.90 17.60
N GLU A 162 -14.23 -6.58 18.45
CA GLU A 162 -14.90 -7.58 19.31
C GLU A 162 -16.12 -8.20 18.66
N ASP A 163 -16.75 -7.47 17.73
CA ASP A 163 -18.00 -7.88 17.08
C ASP A 163 -17.78 -9.13 16.19
N PRO A 164 -18.36 -10.30 16.53
CA PRO A 164 -18.18 -11.53 15.80
C PRO A 164 -18.80 -11.47 14.40
N GLU A 165 -19.85 -10.65 14.19
CA GLU A 165 -20.49 -10.48 12.91
C GLU A 165 -19.60 -9.68 11.96
N MET A 166 -18.89 -8.69 12.49
CA MET A 166 -17.89 -7.95 11.72
C MET A 166 -16.70 -8.85 11.34
N HIS A 167 -16.27 -9.73 12.25
CA HIS A 167 -15.25 -10.73 11.94
C HIS A 167 -15.69 -11.68 10.85
N TRP A 168 -16.94 -12.16 10.91
CA TRP A 168 -17.50 -12.99 9.85
C TRP A 168 -17.44 -12.27 8.49
N LEU A 169 -17.88 -11.02 8.44
CA LEU A 169 -17.90 -10.24 7.20
C LEU A 169 -16.48 -10.04 6.61
N ILE A 170 -15.53 -9.65 7.45
CA ILE A 170 -14.14 -9.52 7.02
C ILE A 170 -13.59 -10.89 6.58
N GLY A 171 -13.95 -11.95 7.28
CA GLY A 171 -13.61 -13.33 6.95
C GLY A 171 -14.08 -13.73 5.56
N GLN A 172 -15.33 -13.41 5.19
CA GLN A 172 -15.86 -13.64 3.83
C GLN A 172 -14.99 -12.95 2.75
N VAL A 173 -14.54 -11.73 3.01
CA VAL A 173 -13.69 -10.99 2.07
C VAL A 173 -12.27 -11.56 2.03
N VAL A 174 -11.69 -11.91 3.17
CA VAL A 174 -10.31 -12.43 3.24
C VAL A 174 -10.23 -13.82 2.61
N SER A 175 -11.15 -14.71 2.93
CA SER A 175 -11.18 -16.08 2.41
C SER A 175 -11.60 -16.20 0.94
N SER A 176 -12.16 -15.13 0.35
CA SER A 176 -12.55 -15.10 -1.06
C SER A 176 -11.39 -15.21 -2.05
N PHE A 177 -10.16 -15.03 -1.56
CA PHE A 177 -8.96 -15.10 -2.38
C PHE A 177 -7.87 -15.89 -1.67
N HIS A 178 -7.19 -16.72 -2.42
CA HIS A 178 -5.94 -17.37 -2.01
C HIS A 178 -5.02 -17.53 -3.20
N THR A 179 -3.74 -17.66 -2.94
CA THR A 179 -2.74 -17.97 -3.95
C THR A 179 -2.73 -19.49 -4.22
N THR A 180 -1.59 -20.08 -4.56
CA THR A 180 -1.47 -21.53 -4.69
C THR A 180 -1.66 -22.29 -3.38
N ARG A 181 -1.57 -21.58 -2.24
CA ARG A 181 -1.78 -22.11 -0.88
C ARG A 181 -3.08 -21.54 -0.33
N VAL A 182 -4.00 -22.42 0.06
CA VAL A 182 -5.26 -22.03 0.73
C VAL A 182 -4.94 -21.30 2.04
N GLY A 183 -5.71 -20.26 2.35
CA GLY A 183 -5.51 -19.45 3.56
C GLY A 183 -4.31 -18.48 3.49
N VAL A 184 -3.74 -18.26 2.30
CA VAL A 184 -2.61 -17.33 2.12
C VAL A 184 -2.82 -16.44 0.90
N GLY A 185 -2.67 -15.14 1.09
CA GLY A 185 -2.67 -14.13 0.05
C GLY A 185 -3.87 -13.21 0.08
N LEU A 186 -3.67 -11.97 -0.37
CA LEU A 186 -4.73 -10.98 -0.60
C LEU A 186 -4.68 -10.49 -2.04
N PRO A 187 -5.85 -10.22 -2.65
CA PRO A 187 -5.93 -9.80 -4.04
C PRO A 187 -5.39 -8.39 -4.22
N LEU A 188 -4.51 -8.19 -5.21
CA LEU A 188 -4.07 -6.87 -5.63
C LEU A 188 -5.20 -6.12 -6.37
N GLY A 189 -5.39 -4.85 -6.03
CA GLY A 189 -6.35 -3.96 -6.68
C GLY A 189 -7.63 -3.70 -5.89
N ASN A 190 -7.80 -4.31 -4.72
CA ASN A 190 -8.95 -4.08 -3.85
C ASN A 190 -8.61 -3.15 -2.68
N LEU A 191 -9.58 -2.32 -2.33
CA LEU A 191 -9.41 -1.29 -1.30
C LEU A 191 -9.19 -1.88 0.10
N THR A 192 -9.93 -2.94 0.43
CA THR A 192 -9.75 -3.67 1.71
C THR A 192 -8.37 -4.29 1.83
N SER A 193 -7.84 -4.88 0.75
CA SER A 193 -6.49 -5.48 0.76
C SER A 193 -5.43 -4.45 1.14
N GLN A 194 -5.55 -3.21 0.67
CA GLN A 194 -4.63 -2.12 1.01
C GLN A 194 -4.67 -1.75 2.50
N LEU A 195 -5.85 -1.75 3.11
CA LEU A 195 -6.01 -1.51 4.53
C LEU A 195 -5.50 -2.70 5.35
N LEU A 196 -5.89 -3.91 4.98
CA LEU A 196 -5.54 -5.14 5.70
C LEU A 196 -4.03 -5.40 5.72
N VAL A 197 -3.30 -5.12 4.63
CA VAL A 197 -1.83 -5.22 4.65
C VAL A 197 -1.17 -4.17 5.55
N ASN A 198 -1.75 -2.97 5.69
CA ASN A 198 -1.27 -1.98 6.64
C ASN A 198 -1.54 -2.39 8.08
N ILE A 199 -2.71 -2.99 8.36
CA ILE A 199 -3.05 -3.56 9.68
C ILE A 199 -2.06 -4.70 10.02
N TYR A 200 -1.80 -5.57 9.06
CA TYR A 200 -0.85 -6.68 9.23
C TYR A 200 0.56 -6.19 9.56
N MET A 201 1.05 -5.21 8.82
CA MET A 201 2.38 -4.64 9.01
C MET A 201 2.48 -3.69 10.21
N HIS A 202 1.37 -3.27 10.78
CA HIS A 202 1.37 -2.47 11.99
C HIS A 202 2.04 -3.20 13.17
N GLU A 203 1.86 -4.52 13.28
CA GLU A 203 2.55 -5.34 14.27
C GLU A 203 4.09 -5.21 14.13
N PHE A 204 4.58 -5.26 12.90
CA PHE A 204 6.00 -5.06 12.62
C PHE A 204 6.45 -3.62 12.90
N ASP A 205 5.65 -2.64 12.53
CA ASP A 205 5.94 -1.23 12.81
C ASP A 205 6.06 -0.98 14.32
N MET A 206 5.17 -1.58 15.14
CA MET A 206 5.21 -1.47 16.60
C MET A 206 6.44 -2.18 17.19
N PHE A 207 6.78 -3.37 16.72
CA PHE A 207 8.01 -4.06 17.11
C PHE A 207 9.24 -3.18 16.84
N VAL A 208 9.36 -2.63 15.63
CA VAL A 208 10.49 -1.77 15.25
C VAL A 208 10.56 -0.50 16.09
N LYS A 209 9.42 0.14 16.36
CA LYS A 209 9.37 1.43 17.06
C LYS A 209 9.41 1.30 18.58
N GLN A 210 8.77 0.30 19.15
CA GLN A 210 8.62 0.19 20.61
C GLN A 210 9.62 -0.78 21.24
N GLU A 211 9.85 -1.95 20.61
CA GLU A 211 10.77 -2.95 21.15
C GLU A 211 12.21 -2.68 20.73
N LEU A 212 12.47 -2.53 19.42
CA LEU A 212 13.81 -2.20 18.92
C LEU A 212 14.17 -0.72 19.10
N ARG A 213 13.20 0.14 19.39
CA ARG A 213 13.36 1.60 19.61
C ARG A 213 14.07 2.31 18.46
N VAL A 214 13.87 1.84 17.23
CA VAL A 214 14.49 2.41 16.03
C VAL A 214 13.97 3.82 15.78
N LYS A 215 14.83 4.82 15.83
CA LYS A 215 14.48 6.23 15.70
C LYS A 215 14.08 6.60 14.26
N TYR A 216 14.93 6.27 13.31
CA TYR A 216 14.80 6.67 11.91
C TYR A 216 14.37 5.48 11.04
N TYR A 217 13.10 5.09 11.17
CA TYR A 217 12.43 4.04 10.43
C TYR A 217 11.25 4.60 9.68
N LEU A 218 11.09 4.22 8.42
CA LEU A 218 9.92 4.54 7.61
C LEU A 218 9.54 3.37 6.70
N ARG A 219 8.24 3.25 6.39
CA ARG A 219 7.70 2.16 5.57
C ARG A 219 6.73 2.67 4.51
N TYR A 220 6.81 2.07 3.33
CA TYR A 220 5.85 2.22 2.24
C TYR A 220 5.40 0.84 1.76
N ALA A 221 4.28 0.34 2.27
CA ALA A 221 3.78 -1.04 2.06
C ALA A 221 4.82 -2.11 2.46
N ASP A 222 5.38 -2.83 1.49
CA ASP A 222 6.42 -3.85 1.61
C ASP A 222 7.85 -3.29 1.66
N ASP A 223 8.01 -2.04 1.30
CA ASP A 223 9.29 -1.36 1.15
C ASP A 223 9.58 -0.52 2.41
N PHE A 224 10.66 -0.81 3.14
CA PHE A 224 11.03 -0.04 4.32
C PHE A 224 12.51 0.25 4.41
N ALA A 225 12.83 1.29 5.16
CA ALA A 225 14.21 1.72 5.38
C ALA A 225 14.46 2.12 6.84
N VAL A 226 15.68 1.82 7.30
CA VAL A 226 16.23 2.29 8.57
C VAL A 226 17.52 3.06 8.31
N LEU A 227 17.69 4.21 8.96
CA LEU A 227 18.87 5.02 8.79
C LEU A 227 19.62 5.13 10.15
N SER A 228 20.94 4.98 10.12
CA SER A 228 21.83 5.11 11.28
C SER A 228 23.20 5.60 10.86
N ASP A 229 23.96 6.20 11.77
CA ASP A 229 25.40 6.45 11.64
C ASP A 229 26.27 5.24 12.04
N ASP A 230 25.65 4.21 12.62
CA ASP A 230 26.28 2.94 12.97
C ASP A 230 25.81 1.80 12.07
N ARG A 231 26.74 1.25 11.28
CA ARG A 231 26.50 0.13 10.38
C ARG A 231 26.27 -1.19 11.14
N LYS A 232 27.02 -1.44 12.21
CA LYS A 232 26.89 -2.68 12.99
C LYS A 232 25.51 -2.77 13.64
N TYR A 233 25.04 -1.66 14.20
CA TYR A 233 23.67 -1.56 14.69
C TYR A 233 22.64 -1.95 13.64
N LEU A 234 22.77 -1.50 12.38
CA LEU A 234 21.86 -1.88 11.29
C LEU A 234 21.93 -3.37 10.97
N GLU A 235 23.09 -4.00 11.02
CA GLU A 235 23.29 -5.43 10.82
C GLU A 235 22.61 -6.24 11.95
N GLU A 236 22.73 -5.82 13.19
CA GLU A 236 22.09 -6.46 14.35
C GLU A 236 20.55 -6.37 14.31
N ILE A 237 20.00 -5.19 14.01
CA ILE A 237 18.55 -5.02 13.95
C ILE A 237 17.95 -5.75 12.75
N LEU A 238 18.68 -5.89 11.64
CA LEU A 238 18.21 -6.66 10.48
C LEU A 238 17.87 -8.10 10.87
N ILE A 239 18.75 -8.76 11.62
CA ILE A 239 18.54 -10.14 12.11
C ILE A 239 17.25 -10.23 12.93
N LYS A 240 17.04 -9.29 13.86
CA LYS A 240 15.84 -9.25 14.71
C LYS A 240 14.57 -8.96 13.91
N MET A 241 14.64 -8.07 12.94
CA MET A 241 13.53 -7.75 12.04
C MET A 241 13.14 -8.94 11.18
N GLU A 242 14.12 -9.66 10.64
CA GLU A 242 13.88 -10.84 9.81
C GLU A 242 13.26 -11.98 10.63
N GLU A 243 13.75 -12.22 11.84
CA GLU A 243 13.19 -13.19 12.77
C GLU A 243 11.74 -12.87 13.11
N PHE A 244 11.42 -11.62 13.43
CA PHE A 244 10.04 -11.20 13.72
C PHE A 244 9.12 -11.40 12.51
N LEU A 245 9.54 -10.95 11.33
CA LEU A 245 8.76 -11.13 10.09
C LEU A 245 8.48 -12.61 9.84
N LYS A 246 9.46 -13.48 10.01
CA LYS A 246 9.35 -14.92 9.78
C LYS A 246 8.47 -15.60 10.83
N THR A 247 8.71 -15.35 12.10
CA THR A 247 8.06 -16.08 13.20
C THR A 247 6.67 -15.55 13.54
N LYS A 248 6.47 -14.24 13.54
CA LYS A 248 5.21 -13.59 13.94
C LYS A 248 4.28 -13.31 12.76
N LEU A 249 4.83 -12.96 11.61
CA LEU A 249 4.03 -12.56 10.44
C LEU A 249 4.12 -13.55 9.26
N LYS A 250 4.88 -14.64 9.38
CA LYS A 250 5.06 -15.63 8.31
C LYS A 250 5.50 -14.99 6.98
N LEU A 251 6.24 -13.88 7.04
CA LEU A 251 6.77 -13.12 5.91
C LEU A 251 8.28 -13.34 5.79
N SER A 252 8.80 -13.18 4.58
CA SER A 252 10.25 -13.21 4.31
C SER A 252 10.71 -11.99 3.55
N LEU A 253 11.94 -11.57 3.79
CA LEU A 253 12.58 -10.51 3.02
C LEU A 253 12.98 -11.02 1.62
N HIS A 254 13.09 -10.10 0.68
CA HIS A 254 13.57 -10.38 -0.67
C HIS A 254 15.09 -10.31 -0.68
N GLU A 255 15.77 -11.45 -0.77
CA GLU A 255 17.23 -11.57 -0.65
C GLU A 255 18.01 -10.54 -1.49
N ASP A 256 17.64 -10.37 -2.77
CA ASP A 256 18.31 -9.44 -3.69
C ASP A 256 18.01 -7.96 -3.43
N LYS A 257 17.10 -7.64 -2.49
CA LYS A 257 16.66 -6.27 -2.21
C LYS A 257 16.89 -5.84 -0.76
N VAL A 258 17.66 -6.62 -0.01
CA VAL A 258 18.14 -6.25 1.32
C VAL A 258 19.59 -5.82 1.20
N TYR A 259 19.88 -4.59 1.59
CA TYR A 259 21.25 -4.10 1.60
C TYR A 259 21.45 -2.97 2.60
N ILE A 260 22.70 -2.82 3.05
CA ILE A 260 23.16 -1.66 3.80
C ILE A 260 24.17 -0.90 2.94
N LYS A 261 23.86 0.35 2.61
CA LYS A 261 24.72 1.26 1.83
C LYS A 261 24.87 2.59 2.53
N THR A 262 25.94 3.31 2.21
CA THR A 262 26.04 4.71 2.63
C THR A 262 25.10 5.58 1.80
N TYR A 263 24.52 6.59 2.42
CA TYR A 263 23.66 7.55 1.72
C TYR A 263 24.40 8.27 0.58
N ALA A 264 25.71 8.49 0.76
CA ALA A 264 26.58 9.14 -0.24
C ALA A 264 26.72 8.35 -1.55
N THR A 265 26.64 7.00 -1.49
CA THR A 265 26.74 6.14 -2.70
C THR A 265 25.44 6.06 -3.50
N GLY A 266 24.39 6.69 -3.02
CA GLY A 266 23.08 6.66 -3.64
C GLY A 266 22.21 5.48 -3.18
N VAL A 267 21.07 5.79 -2.61
CA VAL A 267 20.11 4.80 -2.09
C VAL A 267 18.82 4.84 -2.92
N ASP A 268 18.44 3.70 -3.46
CA ASP A 268 17.21 3.55 -4.20
C ASP A 268 16.02 3.37 -3.25
N PHE A 269 15.09 4.35 -3.25
CA PHE A 269 13.85 4.30 -2.50
C PHE A 269 12.69 4.85 -3.32
N LEU A 270 11.61 4.07 -3.45
CA LEU A 270 10.36 4.42 -4.16
C LEU A 270 10.55 4.97 -5.58
N GLY A 271 11.51 4.42 -6.33
CA GLY A 271 11.73 4.80 -7.73
C GLY A 271 12.73 5.93 -7.95
N TRP A 272 13.29 6.44 -6.87
CA TRP A 272 14.31 7.48 -6.88
C TRP A 272 15.61 7.00 -6.23
N VAL A 273 16.74 7.43 -6.78
CA VAL A 273 18.06 7.25 -6.16
C VAL A 273 18.39 8.54 -5.41
N HIS A 274 18.51 8.43 -4.09
CA HIS A 274 18.76 9.55 -3.20
C HIS A 274 20.24 9.70 -2.90
N PHE A 275 20.74 10.91 -3.02
CA PHE A 275 22.08 11.35 -2.68
C PHE A 275 22.04 12.50 -1.65
N PRO A 276 23.15 12.88 -1.01
CA PRO A 276 23.18 13.95 0.00
C PRO A 276 22.53 15.28 -0.42
N TYR A 277 22.71 15.69 -1.66
CA TYR A 277 22.26 17.02 -2.12
C TYR A 277 21.13 16.97 -3.15
N HIS A 278 20.88 15.82 -3.78
CA HIS A 278 19.86 15.66 -4.82
C HIS A 278 19.25 14.27 -4.83
N ARG A 279 18.20 14.09 -5.61
CA ARG A 279 17.66 12.78 -5.96
C ARG A 279 17.47 12.67 -7.46
N GLN A 280 17.77 11.51 -8.01
CA GLN A 280 17.62 11.22 -9.41
C GLN A 280 16.63 10.08 -9.64
N ILE A 281 15.93 10.15 -10.75
CA ILE A 281 15.09 9.03 -11.21
C ILE A 281 15.96 7.81 -11.54
N ARG A 282 15.48 6.60 -11.25
CA ARG A 282 16.15 5.34 -11.66
C ARG A 282 16.43 5.32 -13.16
N THR A 283 17.56 4.74 -13.56
CA THR A 283 17.95 4.59 -14.98
C THR A 283 16.86 3.86 -15.79
N THR A 284 16.25 2.83 -15.26
CA THR A 284 15.13 2.11 -15.91
C THR A 284 13.92 3.03 -16.15
N THR A 285 13.61 3.91 -15.21
CA THR A 285 12.54 4.90 -15.36
C THR A 285 12.93 6.00 -16.35
N LYS A 286 14.19 6.46 -16.37
CA LYS A 286 14.71 7.41 -17.39
C LYS A 286 14.50 6.85 -18.80
N HIS A 287 14.92 5.62 -19.04
CA HIS A 287 14.75 4.97 -20.36
C HIS A 287 13.27 4.87 -20.76
N LYS A 288 12.40 4.55 -19.80
CA LYS A 288 10.96 4.45 -20.04
C LYS A 288 10.34 5.81 -20.39
N VAL A 289 10.69 6.87 -19.66
CA VAL A 289 10.24 8.24 -19.94
C VAL A 289 10.62 8.63 -21.36
N VAL A 290 11.90 8.47 -21.75
CA VAL A 290 12.39 8.77 -23.10
C VAL A 290 11.63 7.96 -24.15
N ARG A 291 11.45 6.66 -23.94
CA ARG A 291 10.73 5.79 -24.89
C ARG A 291 9.27 6.20 -25.08
N ASN A 292 8.56 6.47 -23.99
CA ASN A 292 7.12 6.75 -24.01
C ASN A 292 6.79 8.18 -24.46
N LEU A 293 7.78 9.07 -24.49
CA LEU A 293 7.63 10.45 -25.00
C LEU A 293 8.15 10.61 -26.44
N LYS A 294 8.70 9.55 -27.04
CA LYS A 294 9.06 9.57 -28.48
C LYS A 294 7.80 9.56 -29.36
N GLY A 295 7.84 10.34 -30.45
CA GLY A 295 6.72 10.42 -31.39
C GLY A 295 5.59 11.32 -30.90
N TYR A 296 4.35 10.83 -31.00
CA TYR A 296 3.12 11.55 -30.58
C TYR A 296 2.52 10.97 -29.31
N PRO A 297 3.05 11.29 -28.12
CA PRO A 297 2.54 10.77 -26.86
C PRO A 297 1.15 11.35 -26.57
N LYS A 298 0.30 10.53 -25.93
CA LYS A 298 -1.02 11.00 -25.46
C LYS A 298 -0.85 12.13 -24.43
N PRO A 299 -1.72 13.15 -24.42
CA PRO A 299 -1.66 14.28 -23.47
C PRO A 299 -1.57 13.84 -22.02
N GLU A 300 -2.30 12.77 -21.62
CA GLU A 300 -2.28 12.23 -20.26
C GLU A 300 -0.91 11.63 -19.91
N THR A 301 -0.22 11.02 -20.88
CA THR A 301 1.14 10.49 -20.70
C THR A 301 2.13 11.62 -20.46
N VAL A 302 2.03 12.69 -21.26
CA VAL A 302 2.86 13.89 -21.13
C VAL A 302 2.66 14.53 -19.76
N SER A 303 1.40 14.75 -19.35
CA SER A 303 1.05 15.33 -18.05
C SER A 303 1.57 14.49 -16.88
N SER A 304 1.41 13.16 -16.97
CA SER A 304 1.90 12.23 -15.93
C SER A 304 3.42 12.29 -15.78
N TYR A 305 4.18 12.29 -16.88
CA TYR A 305 5.65 12.40 -16.80
C TYR A 305 6.12 13.80 -16.39
N ARG A 306 5.42 14.86 -16.78
CA ARG A 306 5.72 16.21 -16.30
C ARG A 306 5.65 16.25 -14.78
N GLY A 307 4.54 15.84 -14.19
CA GLY A 307 4.39 15.78 -12.74
C GLY A 307 5.44 14.90 -12.06
N LEU A 308 5.78 13.72 -12.64
CA LEU A 308 6.85 12.88 -12.08
C LEU A 308 8.19 13.62 -12.04
N LEU A 309 8.57 14.30 -13.15
CA LEU A 309 9.89 14.92 -13.32
C LEU A 309 10.09 16.20 -12.48
N GLU A 310 9.05 16.76 -11.88
CA GLU A 310 9.14 17.92 -10.97
C GLU A 310 9.78 17.59 -9.63
N HIS A 311 9.84 16.31 -9.25
CA HIS A 311 10.20 15.90 -7.90
C HIS A 311 11.69 15.54 -7.68
N GLY A 312 12.58 15.90 -8.62
CA GLY A 312 14.02 15.61 -8.47
C GLY A 312 14.89 16.32 -9.46
N ASP A 313 16.18 15.97 -9.44
CA ASP A 313 17.14 16.45 -10.44
C ASP A 313 16.89 15.76 -11.79
N THR A 314 16.11 16.43 -12.63
CA THR A 314 15.61 15.93 -13.92
C THR A 314 15.74 16.96 -15.02
N TYR A 315 16.50 18.04 -14.82
CA TYR A 315 16.63 19.13 -15.79
C TYR A 315 17.03 18.62 -17.19
N ASP A 316 18.12 17.87 -17.29
CA ASP A 316 18.60 17.31 -18.56
C ASP A 316 17.57 16.37 -19.20
N LEU A 317 16.87 15.57 -18.42
CA LEU A 317 15.86 14.66 -18.92
C LEU A 317 14.65 15.42 -19.47
N ARG A 318 14.20 16.46 -18.77
CA ARG A 318 13.11 17.35 -19.23
C ARG A 318 13.49 18.06 -20.54
N ARG A 319 14.72 18.59 -20.62
CA ARG A 319 15.24 19.22 -21.85
C ARG A 319 15.24 18.24 -23.02
N ARG A 320 15.76 17.01 -22.82
CA ARG A 320 15.82 15.97 -23.88
C ARG A 320 14.45 15.48 -24.34
N THR A 321 13.44 15.59 -23.52
CA THR A 321 12.08 15.09 -23.79
C THR A 321 11.10 16.20 -24.16
N GLY A 322 11.54 17.46 -24.27
CA GLY A 322 10.68 18.60 -24.57
C GLY A 322 9.73 19.00 -23.45
N LEU A 323 9.92 18.46 -22.24
CA LEU A 323 9.10 18.77 -21.05
C LEU A 323 9.72 19.92 -20.23
N GLN A 324 10.05 21.05 -20.86
CA GLN A 324 10.55 22.21 -20.13
C GLN A 324 9.51 22.74 -19.12
N PRO A 325 9.94 23.39 -18.01
CA PRO A 325 9.02 24.13 -17.17
C PRO A 325 8.30 25.21 -17.99
N LEU A 326 7.03 25.39 -17.72
CA LEU A 326 6.28 26.54 -18.22
C LEU A 326 6.86 27.83 -17.67
#